data_dea9609cb9f991d6a8768c0991ab4372
#
_entry.id   dea9609cb9f991d6a8768c0991ab4372
#
_cell.length_a   1.000
_cell.length_b   1.000
_cell.length_c   1.000
_cell.angle_alpha   90.00
_cell.angle_beta   90.00
_cell.angle_gamma   90.00
#
_symmetry.space_group_name_H-M   'P 1'
#
loop_
_entity.id
_entity.type
_entity.pdbx_description
1 polymer ?
#
loop_
_entity_poly.entity_id
_entity_poly.type
_entity_poly.pdbx_seq_one_letter_code
_entity_poly.pdbx_strand_id
1 'polypeptide(L)'
;MKLEIFKNLQINLLSGLFIFLFFAKCANKEVKNLPKVIKDGMVMIPSGDFLMGSSDEQARDDESPVHPVHVNAFWMDKTEVTNFQFKKFIDATGYITTAERKPDWEELKKELPPNTPKPNDSLLKAASLVFEATDGPVNLNDYGVWWQWKSKVSWRYPKGKGSSIENKMDHPVVHISWYDSQAYAAWAEKRLPTEAEWEWAASGGVNKKYPWGDEAVTNGEPKANAWEGSFPYKNTLKDQFFYTAPVGSFKPNPFGLFDMAGNVWEWCSDWYDYTYYESFESQRGNNPQGPEAPYDPYQPYLRQKVMRGGSFLCNDAYCSGYRVASRMKSSPDTGLQHTGFRLVKSIESPSK
;
A
#
# COMPACT_ATOMS: atom_id res chain seq x y z
N MET A 1 -57.69 -7.83 32.53
CA MET A 1 -58.96 -8.54 32.77
C MET A 1 -58.82 -9.91 32.12
N LYS A 2 -58.81 -10.96 32.95
CA LYS A 2 -58.92 -12.43 32.71
C LYS A 2 -57.82 -13.07 31.88
N LEU A 3 -56.84 -13.73 32.51
CA LEU A 3 -56.86 -14.96 33.35
C LEU A 3 -57.25 -16.21 32.58
N GLU A 4 -56.20 -17.08 32.40
CA GLU A 4 -56.09 -18.48 32.88
C GLU A 4 -56.76 -19.59 32.07
N ILE A 5 -55.99 -20.68 32.10
CA ILE A 5 -56.27 -22.14 32.18
C ILE A 5 -56.13 -22.91 30.85
N PHE A 6 -55.19 -23.83 30.69
CA PHE A 6 -55.29 -25.22 31.12
C PHE A 6 -53.94 -25.97 31.07
N LYS A 7 -53.75 -26.73 32.11
CA LYS A 7 -52.70 -27.72 32.37
C LYS A 7 -52.92 -29.05 31.63
N ASN A 8 -51.76 -29.71 31.42
CA ASN A 8 -51.59 -31.18 31.37
C ASN A 8 -52.08 -31.98 30.19
N LEU A 9 -51.15 -32.56 29.43
CA LEU A 9 -51.08 -34.03 29.31
C LEU A 9 -49.66 -34.48 28.92
N GLN A 10 -49.08 -35.34 29.77
CA GLN A 10 -47.90 -36.15 29.40
C GLN A 10 -48.37 -37.32 28.52
N ILE A 11 -47.63 -37.61 27.46
CA ILE A 11 -47.41 -39.00 27.02
C ILE A 11 -46.04 -39.08 26.31
N ASN A 12 -45.24 -40.03 26.82
CA ASN A 12 -43.96 -40.49 26.27
C ASN A 12 -44.15 -41.12 24.91
N LEU A 13 -43.19 -40.92 23.99
CA LEU A 13 -42.68 -41.98 23.14
C LEU A 13 -41.31 -41.64 22.59
N LEU A 14 -40.35 -42.50 22.90
CA LEU A 14 -39.00 -42.51 22.35
C LEU A 14 -39.02 -42.71 20.83
N SER A 15 -38.30 -41.90 20.12
CA SER A 15 -37.57 -42.32 18.92
C SER A 15 -36.43 -41.36 18.67
N GLY A 16 -35.22 -41.90 18.86
CA GLY A 16 -33.98 -41.15 18.72
C GLY A 16 -33.72 -40.74 17.27
N LEU A 17 -33.48 -39.45 17.09
CA LEU A 17 -32.82 -38.94 15.89
C LEU A 17 -31.54 -38.24 16.37
N PHE A 18 -30.42 -38.95 16.27
CA PHE A 18 -29.08 -38.39 16.46
C PHE A 18 -28.81 -37.45 15.30
N ILE A 19 -29.07 -36.17 15.49
CA ILE A 19 -28.53 -35.12 14.60
C ILE A 19 -27.07 -34.95 15.02
N PHE A 20 -26.16 -35.54 14.24
CA PHE A 20 -24.75 -35.23 14.28
C PHE A 20 -24.56 -33.79 13.74
N LEU A 21 -24.54 -32.81 14.63
CA LEU A 21 -23.99 -31.51 14.38
C LEU A 21 -22.49 -31.67 14.18
N PHE A 22 -22.06 -31.81 12.94
CA PHE A 22 -20.66 -31.57 12.55
C PHE A 22 -20.35 -30.08 12.77
N PHE A 23 -19.89 -29.74 13.97
CA PHE A 23 -19.10 -28.56 14.18
C PHE A 23 -17.80 -28.75 13.38
N ALA A 24 -17.77 -28.22 12.15
CA ALA A 24 -16.52 -27.98 11.47
C ALA A 24 -15.74 -26.99 12.35
N LYS A 25 -14.85 -27.50 13.21
CA LYS A 25 -13.76 -26.74 13.79
C LYS A 25 -12.92 -26.26 12.62
N CYS A 26 -13.15 -25.02 12.17
CA CYS A 26 -12.09 -24.26 11.48
C CYS A 26 -10.93 -24.21 12.49
N ALA A 27 -10.00 -25.14 12.34
CA ALA A 27 -8.73 -25.07 13.02
C ALA A 27 -8.04 -23.80 12.51
N ASN A 28 -8.02 -22.75 13.32
CA ASN A 28 -7.01 -21.72 13.20
C ASN A 28 -5.66 -22.46 13.26
N LYS A 29 -5.07 -22.73 12.10
CA LYS A 29 -3.69 -23.11 12.02
C LYS A 29 -2.92 -21.91 12.56
N GLU A 30 -2.47 -21.98 13.82
CA GLU A 30 -1.42 -21.12 14.31
C GLU A 30 -0.33 -21.15 13.24
N VAL A 31 -0.05 -19.98 12.67
CA VAL A 31 1.11 -19.81 11.80
C VAL A 31 2.31 -20.08 12.70
N LYS A 32 2.78 -21.34 12.70
CA LYS A 32 4.03 -21.71 13.36
C LYS A 32 5.06 -20.73 12.84
N ASN A 33 5.79 -20.06 13.75
CA ASN A 33 6.94 -19.22 13.43
C ASN A 33 7.84 -19.95 12.43
N LEU A 34 7.61 -19.73 11.15
CA LEU A 34 8.49 -20.23 10.11
C LEU A 34 9.86 -19.58 10.35
N PRO A 35 10.95 -20.33 10.31
CA PRO A 35 12.27 -19.77 10.47
C PRO A 35 12.43 -18.67 9.41
N LYS A 36 12.70 -17.43 9.85
CA LYS A 36 12.90 -16.30 8.95
C LYS A 36 14.18 -16.53 8.16
N VAL A 37 14.04 -16.95 6.92
CA VAL A 37 15.18 -17.03 6.01
C VAL A 37 15.44 -15.63 5.50
N ILE A 38 16.64 -15.10 5.75
CA ILE A 38 17.07 -13.77 5.29
C ILE A 38 18.21 -13.99 4.30
N LYS A 39 18.08 -13.43 3.11
CA LYS A 39 19.10 -13.42 2.07
C LYS A 39 19.16 -12.01 1.46
N ASP A 40 20.33 -11.42 1.46
CA ASP A 40 20.59 -10.11 0.82
C ASP A 40 19.61 -8.99 1.26
N GLY A 41 19.26 -8.98 2.57
CA GLY A 41 18.30 -8.01 3.12
C GLY A 41 16.83 -8.32 2.81
N MET A 42 16.54 -9.45 2.17
CA MET A 42 15.19 -9.91 1.84
C MET A 42 14.72 -10.99 2.80
N VAL A 43 13.41 -11.08 2.99
CA VAL A 43 12.73 -12.14 3.75
C VAL A 43 12.02 -13.06 2.75
N MET A 44 12.07 -14.37 2.99
CA MET A 44 11.28 -15.32 2.24
C MET A 44 9.82 -15.26 2.72
N ILE A 45 8.92 -14.91 1.83
CA ILE A 45 7.48 -14.93 2.04
C ILE A 45 6.97 -16.30 1.59
N PRO A 46 6.30 -17.05 2.48
CA PRO A 46 5.81 -18.37 2.14
C PRO A 46 4.67 -18.31 1.13
N SER A 47 4.52 -19.35 0.33
CA SER A 47 3.30 -19.55 -0.46
C SER A 47 2.09 -19.66 0.46
N GLY A 48 0.96 -19.10 0.05
CA GLY A 48 -0.26 -19.17 0.85
C GLY A 48 -1.52 -18.75 0.13
N ASP A 49 -2.62 -19.03 0.82
CA ASP A 49 -3.97 -18.67 0.43
C ASP A 49 -4.51 -17.62 1.40
N PHE A 50 -5.14 -16.59 0.89
CA PHE A 50 -5.76 -15.56 1.71
C PHE A 50 -7.01 -14.99 1.03
N LEU A 51 -7.76 -14.22 1.79
CA LEU A 51 -8.87 -13.42 1.28
C LEU A 51 -8.34 -12.01 1.03
N MET A 52 -8.24 -11.61 -0.25
CA MET A 52 -7.80 -10.32 -0.70
C MET A 52 -8.97 -9.33 -0.69
N GLY A 53 -8.69 -8.08 -0.31
CA GLY A 53 -9.70 -7.04 -0.19
C GLY A 53 -10.31 -6.92 1.20
N SER A 54 -11.31 -6.07 1.34
CA SER A 54 -12.02 -5.82 2.60
C SER A 54 -13.50 -5.53 2.39
N SER A 55 -14.29 -5.85 3.43
CA SER A 55 -15.70 -5.46 3.56
C SER A 55 -15.96 -4.81 4.92
N ASP A 56 -14.92 -4.31 5.60
CA ASP A 56 -15.08 -3.60 6.87
C ASP A 56 -15.69 -2.20 6.66
N GLU A 57 -16.06 -1.53 7.76
CA GLU A 57 -16.71 -0.21 7.74
C GLU A 57 -15.88 0.92 7.11
N GLN A 58 -14.56 0.72 6.97
CA GLN A 58 -13.63 1.66 6.33
C GLN A 58 -13.23 1.23 4.93
N ALA A 59 -13.74 0.07 4.46
CA ALA A 59 -13.46 -0.41 3.11
C ALA A 59 -14.04 0.55 2.07
N ARG A 60 -13.28 0.77 1.01
CA ARG A 60 -13.75 1.49 -0.17
C ARG A 60 -14.30 0.51 -1.19
N ASP A 61 -15.14 1.00 -2.10
CA ASP A 61 -15.77 0.16 -3.12
C ASP A 61 -14.74 -0.63 -3.94
N ASP A 62 -13.59 -0.01 -4.24
CA ASP A 62 -12.50 -0.64 -5.01
C ASP A 62 -11.70 -1.71 -4.23
N GLU A 63 -11.99 -1.89 -2.94
CA GLU A 63 -11.44 -2.97 -2.11
C GLU A 63 -12.35 -4.21 -2.09
N SER A 64 -13.48 -4.16 -2.78
CA SER A 64 -14.52 -5.22 -2.83
C SER A 64 -14.71 -5.76 -4.25
N PRO A 65 -15.22 -6.99 -4.40
CA PRO A 65 -15.54 -7.96 -3.36
C PRO A 65 -14.29 -8.60 -2.74
N VAL A 66 -14.41 -9.06 -1.50
CA VAL A 66 -13.41 -9.92 -0.87
C VAL A 66 -13.39 -11.25 -1.61
N HIS A 67 -12.22 -11.68 -2.06
CA HIS A 67 -12.09 -12.86 -2.91
C HIS A 67 -10.86 -13.72 -2.55
N PRO A 68 -10.89 -15.04 -2.80
CA PRO A 68 -9.79 -15.93 -2.50
C PRO A 68 -8.65 -15.77 -3.50
N VAL A 69 -7.42 -15.63 -2.99
CA VAL A 69 -6.20 -15.53 -3.79
C VAL A 69 -5.15 -16.51 -3.28
N HIS A 70 -4.41 -17.11 -4.21
CA HIS A 70 -3.18 -17.84 -3.97
C HIS A 70 -1.98 -17.04 -4.44
N VAL A 71 -0.94 -17.02 -3.62
CA VAL A 71 0.35 -16.44 -3.97
C VAL A 71 1.44 -17.49 -3.75
N ASN A 72 2.32 -17.68 -4.74
CA ASN A 72 3.51 -18.53 -4.61
C ASN A 72 4.52 -17.89 -3.64
N ALA A 73 5.46 -18.68 -3.15
CA ALA A 73 6.55 -18.14 -2.33
C ALA A 73 7.48 -17.23 -3.16
N PHE A 74 7.98 -16.17 -2.53
CA PHE A 74 8.88 -15.20 -3.14
C PHE A 74 9.77 -14.54 -2.07
N TRP A 75 10.82 -13.86 -2.51
CA TRP A 75 11.63 -13.00 -1.65
C TRP A 75 11.12 -11.57 -1.70
N MET A 76 11.05 -10.87 -0.55
CA MET A 76 10.67 -9.46 -0.46
C MET A 76 11.68 -8.68 0.38
N ASP A 77 12.03 -7.48 -0.04
CA ASP A 77 12.84 -6.56 0.75
C ASP A 77 12.19 -6.32 2.12
N LYS A 78 13.00 -6.38 3.18
CA LYS A 78 12.51 -6.21 4.57
C LYS A 78 11.86 -4.84 4.80
N THR A 79 12.34 -3.84 4.10
CA THR A 79 11.94 -2.44 4.22
C THR A 79 11.77 -1.86 2.83
N GLU A 80 11.29 -0.64 2.75
CA GLU A 80 11.35 0.18 1.54
C GLU A 80 12.81 0.40 1.12
N VAL A 81 13.02 0.69 -0.15
CA VAL A 81 14.33 1.10 -0.69
C VAL A 81 14.75 2.44 -0.07
N THR A 82 15.91 2.47 0.54
CA THR A 82 16.44 3.65 1.23
C THR A 82 17.12 4.65 0.28
N ASN A 83 17.29 5.89 0.74
CA ASN A 83 18.09 6.91 0.05
C ASN A 83 19.51 6.42 -0.23
N PHE A 84 20.13 5.68 0.71
CA PHE A 84 21.47 5.10 0.53
C PHE A 84 21.51 4.09 -0.62
N GLN A 85 20.52 3.20 -0.68
CA GLN A 85 20.44 2.18 -1.73
C GLN A 85 20.17 2.83 -3.09
N PHE A 86 19.23 3.76 -3.14
CA PHE A 86 18.90 4.48 -4.38
C PHE A 86 20.07 5.34 -4.88
N LYS A 87 20.82 5.97 -3.96
CA LYS A 87 22.04 6.70 -4.31
C LYS A 87 23.06 5.82 -5.03
N LYS A 88 23.26 4.57 -4.56
CA LYS A 88 24.16 3.62 -5.24
C LYS A 88 23.75 3.33 -6.69
N PHE A 89 22.46 3.18 -6.93
CA PHE A 89 21.92 3.02 -8.29
C PHE A 89 22.24 4.23 -9.16
N ILE A 90 21.97 5.42 -8.65
CA ILE A 90 22.23 6.66 -9.39
C ILE A 90 23.73 6.84 -9.66
N ASP A 91 24.59 6.57 -8.66
CA ASP A 91 26.05 6.70 -8.81
C ASP A 91 26.61 5.69 -9.84
N ALA A 92 26.00 4.51 -9.92
CA ALA A 92 26.43 3.45 -10.86
C ALA A 92 25.93 3.67 -12.29
N THR A 93 24.78 4.33 -12.48
CA THR A 93 24.09 4.36 -13.78
C THR A 93 23.99 5.76 -14.38
N GLY A 94 24.13 6.81 -13.58
CA GLY A 94 23.84 8.17 -14.00
C GLY A 94 22.34 8.43 -14.29
N TYR A 95 21.44 7.56 -13.81
CA TYR A 95 20.00 7.68 -14.06
C TYR A 95 19.46 9.02 -13.56
N ILE A 96 18.59 9.65 -14.35
CA ILE A 96 17.89 10.90 -14.02
C ILE A 96 16.43 10.56 -13.77
N THR A 97 15.91 10.86 -12.57
CA THR A 97 14.54 10.54 -12.20
C THR A 97 13.51 11.41 -12.91
N THR A 98 12.27 10.94 -12.92
CA THR A 98 11.14 11.67 -13.53
C THR A 98 11.01 13.08 -12.95
N ALA A 99 11.15 13.25 -11.63
CA ALA A 99 11.09 14.55 -10.95
C ALA A 99 12.24 15.50 -11.35
N GLU A 100 13.34 14.98 -11.90
CA GLU A 100 14.52 15.73 -12.36
C GLU A 100 14.47 16.07 -13.84
N ARG A 101 13.50 15.53 -14.61
CA ARG A 101 13.33 15.76 -16.05
C ARG A 101 12.23 16.77 -16.34
N LYS A 102 12.41 17.54 -17.42
CA LYS A 102 11.31 18.36 -17.97
C LYS A 102 10.23 17.41 -18.49
N PRO A 103 8.95 17.59 -18.10
CA PRO A 103 7.86 16.79 -18.64
C PRO A 103 7.74 16.93 -20.16
N ASP A 104 7.47 15.82 -20.84
CA ASP A 104 7.15 15.81 -22.26
C ASP A 104 5.65 16.05 -22.44
N TRP A 105 5.30 17.13 -23.17
CA TRP A 105 3.90 17.46 -23.43
C TRP A 105 3.20 16.40 -24.27
N GLU A 106 3.89 15.78 -25.23
CA GLU A 106 3.30 14.77 -26.10
C GLU A 106 2.93 13.48 -25.33
N GLU A 107 3.64 13.18 -24.24
CA GLU A 107 3.27 12.12 -23.33
C GLU A 107 2.16 12.55 -22.36
N LEU A 108 2.29 13.72 -21.73
CA LEU A 108 1.29 14.23 -20.78
C LEU A 108 -0.10 14.34 -21.40
N LYS A 109 -0.20 14.82 -22.63
CA LYS A 109 -1.51 15.01 -23.28
C LYS A 109 -2.28 13.74 -23.52
N LYS A 110 -1.62 12.55 -23.48
CA LYS A 110 -2.28 11.26 -23.64
C LYS A 110 -3.15 10.91 -22.43
N GLU A 111 -2.86 11.52 -21.29
CA GLU A 111 -3.57 11.32 -20.01
C GLU A 111 -4.47 12.50 -19.64
N LEU A 112 -4.76 13.35 -20.59
CA LEU A 112 -5.63 14.52 -20.43
C LEU A 112 -6.87 14.43 -21.32
N PRO A 113 -7.95 15.12 -20.97
CA PRO A 113 -9.13 15.20 -21.86
C PRO A 113 -8.73 15.64 -23.27
N PRO A 114 -9.38 15.09 -24.31
CA PRO A 114 -9.15 15.49 -25.69
C PRO A 114 -9.23 17.01 -25.87
N ASN A 115 -8.34 17.57 -26.69
CA ASN A 115 -8.23 19.00 -26.95
C ASN A 115 -7.78 19.87 -25.76
N THR A 116 -7.24 19.30 -24.70
CA THR A 116 -6.59 20.09 -23.64
C THR A 116 -5.46 20.93 -24.23
N PRO A 117 -5.47 22.28 -24.07
CA PRO A 117 -4.46 23.13 -24.65
C PRO A 117 -3.10 22.93 -23.95
N LYS A 118 -2.02 23.01 -24.73
CA LYS A 118 -0.67 22.96 -24.15
C LYS A 118 -0.48 24.14 -23.17
N PRO A 119 -0.08 23.88 -21.92
CA PRO A 119 0.23 24.95 -20.98
C PRO A 119 1.48 25.72 -21.41
N ASN A 120 1.68 26.90 -20.81
CA ASN A 120 2.90 27.65 -21.03
C ASN A 120 4.14 26.81 -20.66
N ASP A 121 5.19 26.85 -21.47
CA ASP A 121 6.43 26.09 -21.23
C ASP A 121 7.09 26.40 -19.88
N SER A 122 6.78 27.53 -19.28
CA SER A 122 7.22 27.87 -17.92
C SER A 122 6.61 26.97 -16.84
N LEU A 123 5.49 26.30 -17.12
CA LEU A 123 4.85 25.32 -16.24
C LEU A 123 5.37 23.91 -16.47
N LEU A 124 5.91 23.62 -17.66
CA LEU A 124 6.53 22.33 -17.99
C LEU A 124 7.98 22.31 -17.49
N LYS A 125 8.15 22.25 -16.18
CA LYS A 125 9.45 22.17 -15.51
C LYS A 125 9.56 20.90 -14.68
N ALA A 126 10.79 20.40 -14.56
CA ALA A 126 11.12 19.36 -13.58
C ALA A 126 10.63 19.79 -12.18
N ALA A 127 9.74 19.01 -11.61
CA ALA A 127 9.06 19.33 -10.36
C ALA A 127 8.43 18.08 -9.74
N SER A 128 8.00 18.20 -8.50
CA SER A 128 7.25 17.15 -7.80
C SER A 128 6.31 17.78 -6.76
N LEU A 129 5.33 16.99 -6.28
CA LEU A 129 4.39 17.41 -5.25
C LEU A 129 5.02 17.30 -3.86
N VAL A 130 4.94 18.39 -3.11
CA VAL A 130 5.41 18.51 -1.72
C VAL A 130 4.23 18.79 -0.82
N PHE A 131 4.16 18.08 0.30
CA PHE A 131 3.19 18.36 1.34
C PHE A 131 3.59 19.58 2.15
N GLU A 132 2.65 20.49 2.34
CA GLU A 132 2.74 21.62 3.25
C GLU A 132 1.53 21.61 4.19
N ALA A 133 1.81 21.50 5.49
CA ALA A 133 0.76 21.61 6.48
C ALA A 133 0.08 23.00 6.40
N THR A 134 -1.21 23.02 6.63
CA THR A 134 -1.98 24.27 6.67
C THR A 134 -1.95 24.89 8.07
N ASP A 135 -2.27 26.18 8.18
CA ASP A 135 -2.31 26.88 9.48
C ASP A 135 -3.54 26.51 10.32
N GLY A 136 -4.54 25.86 9.72
CA GLY A 136 -5.79 25.49 10.39
C GLY A 136 -6.62 24.50 9.56
N PRO A 137 -7.85 24.18 10.02
CA PRO A 137 -8.74 23.27 9.32
C PRO A 137 -9.08 23.74 7.91
N VAL A 138 -9.11 22.81 6.97
CA VAL A 138 -9.44 23.03 5.55
C VAL A 138 -10.43 22.01 5.05
N ASN A 139 -11.03 22.24 3.88
CA ASN A 139 -11.85 21.23 3.20
C ASN A 139 -10.94 20.08 2.70
N LEU A 140 -11.13 18.88 3.24
CA LEU A 140 -10.33 17.70 2.89
C LEU A 140 -10.58 17.16 1.48
N ASN A 141 -11.57 17.70 0.75
CA ASN A 141 -11.78 17.37 -0.66
C ASN A 141 -10.97 18.28 -1.62
N ASP A 142 -10.31 19.31 -1.09
CA ASP A 142 -9.46 20.22 -1.88
C ASP A 142 -7.97 19.92 -1.60
N TYR A 143 -7.44 18.92 -2.29
CA TYR A 143 -6.06 18.48 -2.13
C TYR A 143 -5.02 19.54 -2.49
N GLY A 144 -5.37 20.51 -3.35
CA GLY A 144 -4.50 21.60 -3.76
C GLY A 144 -4.08 22.52 -2.62
N VAL A 145 -4.79 22.48 -1.49
CA VAL A 145 -4.49 23.32 -0.33
C VAL A 145 -3.19 22.89 0.38
N TRP A 146 -2.90 21.61 0.43
CA TRP A 146 -1.68 21.07 1.09
C TRP A 146 -0.70 20.38 0.16
N TRP A 147 -1.05 20.15 -1.11
CA TRP A 147 -0.12 19.64 -2.11
C TRP A 147 0.37 20.79 -3.02
N GLN A 148 1.67 21.07 -2.96
CA GLN A 148 2.29 22.13 -3.71
C GLN A 148 3.19 21.56 -4.82
N TRP A 149 2.92 21.91 -6.08
CA TRP A 149 3.78 21.58 -7.21
C TRP A 149 5.03 22.47 -7.19
N LYS A 150 6.18 21.89 -6.83
CA LYS A 150 7.42 22.65 -6.65
C LYS A 150 8.51 22.20 -7.61
N SER A 151 9.14 23.15 -8.32
CA SER A 151 10.32 22.89 -9.12
C SER A 151 11.56 22.65 -8.25
N LYS A 152 12.54 21.90 -8.80
CA LYS A 152 13.79 21.53 -8.11
C LYS A 152 13.57 20.67 -6.87
N VAL A 153 12.45 19.97 -6.81
CA VAL A 153 12.17 18.90 -5.84
C VAL A 153 12.51 17.59 -6.51
N SER A 154 13.22 16.74 -5.79
CA SER A 154 13.59 15.39 -6.23
C SER A 154 13.93 14.54 -5.01
N TRP A 155 14.29 13.29 -5.25
CA TRP A 155 14.75 12.39 -4.20
C TRP A 155 15.95 12.95 -3.41
N ARG A 156 16.84 13.76 -4.04
CA ARG A 156 17.99 14.41 -3.37
C ARG A 156 17.58 15.63 -2.54
N TYR A 157 16.55 16.33 -2.97
CA TYR A 157 16.06 17.57 -2.38
C TYR A 157 14.55 17.48 -2.11
N PRO A 158 14.12 16.67 -1.10
CA PRO A 158 12.72 16.29 -0.94
C PRO A 158 11.77 17.44 -0.54
N LYS A 159 12.30 18.60 -0.20
CA LYS A 159 11.53 19.84 0.02
C LYS A 159 11.94 20.97 -0.94
N GLY A 160 12.76 20.66 -1.94
CA GLY A 160 13.35 21.63 -2.86
C GLY A 160 14.64 22.26 -2.33
N LYS A 161 14.97 23.45 -2.87
CA LYS A 161 16.22 24.15 -2.57
C LYS A 161 16.45 24.32 -1.06
N GLY A 162 17.61 23.89 -0.58
CA GLY A 162 18.01 23.98 0.83
C GLY A 162 17.64 22.75 1.66
N SER A 163 16.94 21.78 1.10
CA SER A 163 16.79 20.47 1.72
C SER A 163 17.87 19.50 1.25
N SER A 164 18.13 18.45 2.03
CA SER A 164 19.14 17.42 1.74
C SER A 164 18.70 16.08 2.33
N ILE A 165 19.22 14.99 1.77
CA ILE A 165 19.09 13.63 2.30
C ILE A 165 20.32 13.18 3.07
N GLU A 166 21.35 14.00 3.24
CA GLU A 166 22.63 13.60 3.87
C GLU A 166 22.46 12.95 5.24
N ASN A 167 21.55 13.47 6.06
CA ASN A 167 21.23 12.93 7.39
C ASN A 167 20.00 11.99 7.36
N LYS A 168 19.64 11.45 6.17
CA LYS A 168 18.45 10.63 5.95
C LYS A 168 18.74 9.46 5.03
N MET A 169 19.96 8.94 5.07
CA MET A 169 20.38 7.84 4.19
C MET A 169 19.64 6.55 4.47
N ASP A 170 19.15 6.35 5.68
CA ASP A 170 18.33 5.23 6.14
C ASP A 170 16.81 5.45 6.04
N HIS A 171 16.37 6.62 5.56
CA HIS A 171 14.96 6.86 5.24
C HIS A 171 14.60 6.29 3.87
N PRO A 172 13.30 5.97 3.63
CA PRO A 172 12.85 5.57 2.30
C PRO A 172 13.12 6.67 1.29
N VAL A 173 13.50 6.29 0.08
CA VAL A 173 13.59 7.23 -1.04
C VAL A 173 12.19 7.65 -1.44
N VAL A 174 12.01 8.96 -1.69
CA VAL A 174 10.71 9.56 -2.07
C VAL A 174 10.84 10.39 -3.35
N HIS A 175 9.73 10.89 -3.88
CA HIS A 175 9.65 11.55 -5.19
C HIS A 175 10.05 10.62 -6.34
N ILE A 176 9.76 9.33 -6.18
CA ILE A 176 10.07 8.27 -7.13
C ILE A 176 8.81 7.91 -7.90
N SER A 177 8.85 8.02 -9.21
CA SER A 177 7.81 7.55 -10.11
C SER A 177 7.83 6.03 -10.22
N TRP A 178 6.77 5.45 -10.78
CA TRP A 178 6.74 4.02 -11.08
C TRP A 178 7.85 3.63 -12.07
N TYR A 179 8.13 4.48 -13.07
CA TYR A 179 9.22 4.24 -14.01
C TYR A 179 10.60 4.27 -13.35
N ASP A 180 10.82 5.18 -12.38
CA ASP A 180 12.06 5.24 -11.62
C ASP A 180 12.26 3.98 -10.78
N SER A 181 11.18 3.49 -10.15
CA SER A 181 11.21 2.25 -9.37
C SER A 181 11.48 1.02 -10.24
N GLN A 182 10.93 0.96 -11.46
CA GLN A 182 11.22 -0.10 -12.43
C GLN A 182 12.69 -0.06 -12.90
N ALA A 183 13.23 1.12 -13.16
CA ALA A 183 14.64 1.26 -13.55
C ALA A 183 15.57 0.77 -12.43
N TYR A 184 15.28 1.14 -11.18
CA TYR A 184 16.02 0.63 -10.02
C TYR A 184 15.86 -0.90 -9.88
N ALA A 185 14.64 -1.41 -10.04
CA ALA A 185 14.35 -2.84 -9.93
C ALA A 185 15.16 -3.67 -10.96
N ALA A 186 15.20 -3.21 -12.21
CA ALA A 186 15.98 -3.85 -13.25
C ALA A 186 17.49 -3.87 -12.94
N TRP A 187 18.03 -2.75 -12.46
CA TRP A 187 19.44 -2.66 -12.03
C TRP A 187 19.75 -3.61 -10.86
N ALA A 188 18.80 -3.74 -9.92
CA ALA A 188 18.95 -4.61 -8.74
C ALA A 188 18.65 -6.09 -9.02
N GLU A 189 18.33 -6.48 -10.27
CA GLU A 189 17.87 -7.83 -10.66
C GLU A 189 16.67 -8.32 -9.83
N LYS A 190 15.74 -7.41 -9.57
CA LYS A 190 14.51 -7.61 -8.82
C LYS A 190 13.32 -7.07 -9.64
N ARG A 191 12.13 -7.10 -9.06
CA ARG A 191 10.93 -6.49 -9.63
C ARG A 191 10.06 -5.85 -8.55
N LEU A 192 9.11 -5.01 -8.94
CA LEU A 192 8.04 -4.58 -8.05
C LEU A 192 7.15 -5.79 -7.67
N PRO A 193 6.57 -5.80 -6.46
CA PRO A 193 5.54 -6.77 -6.10
C PRO A 193 4.28 -6.59 -6.95
N THR A 194 3.54 -7.66 -7.19
CA THR A 194 2.14 -7.51 -7.56
C THR A 194 1.33 -7.01 -6.37
N GLU A 195 0.15 -6.43 -6.62
CA GLU A 195 -0.75 -6.00 -5.56
C GLU A 195 -1.09 -7.14 -4.60
N ALA A 196 -1.35 -8.34 -5.14
CA ALA A 196 -1.65 -9.54 -4.35
C ALA A 196 -0.44 -10.01 -3.52
N GLU A 197 0.77 -9.98 -4.07
CA GLU A 197 2.00 -10.30 -3.31
C GLU A 197 2.20 -9.31 -2.17
N TRP A 198 1.97 -8.03 -2.44
CA TRP A 198 2.10 -6.98 -1.43
C TRP A 198 1.11 -7.19 -0.29
N GLU A 199 -0.18 -7.42 -0.58
CA GLU A 199 -1.22 -7.62 0.43
C GLU A 199 -0.98 -8.89 1.24
N TRP A 200 -0.63 -10.01 0.60
CA TRP A 200 -0.25 -11.25 1.30
C TRP A 200 0.93 -11.02 2.24
N ALA A 201 1.96 -10.34 1.78
CA ALA A 201 3.14 -10.01 2.58
C ALA A 201 2.79 -9.11 3.76
N ALA A 202 1.96 -8.07 3.55
CA ALA A 202 1.52 -7.15 4.59
C ALA A 202 0.66 -7.82 5.65
N SER A 203 -0.20 -8.77 5.26
CA SER A 203 -1.04 -9.54 6.17
C SER A 203 -0.23 -10.38 7.18
N GLY A 204 1.02 -10.71 6.87
CA GLY A 204 1.84 -11.59 7.69
C GLY A 204 1.28 -13.02 7.82
N GLY A 205 0.43 -13.45 6.86
CA GLY A 205 -0.24 -14.75 6.87
C GLY A 205 -1.46 -14.83 7.79
N VAL A 206 -1.93 -13.70 8.32
CA VAL A 206 -3.12 -13.61 9.15
C VAL A 206 -4.12 -12.61 8.56
N ASN A 207 -5.40 -12.96 8.61
CA ASN A 207 -6.45 -12.07 8.10
C ASN A 207 -6.80 -11.02 9.18
N LYS A 208 -6.07 -9.92 9.18
CA LYS A 208 -6.17 -8.81 10.13
C LYS A 208 -6.23 -7.48 9.41
N LYS A 209 -6.85 -6.48 10.05
CA LYS A 209 -7.03 -5.13 9.50
C LYS A 209 -5.70 -4.43 9.24
N TYR A 210 -4.73 -4.62 10.14
CA TYR A 210 -3.41 -4.00 10.08
C TYR A 210 -2.30 -5.06 10.13
N PRO A 211 -1.07 -4.74 9.71
CA PRO A 211 0.06 -5.67 9.77
C PRO A 211 0.40 -6.18 11.17
N TRP A 212 -0.03 -5.48 12.22
CA TRP A 212 0.16 -5.85 13.64
C TRP A 212 -1.06 -6.49 14.28
N GLY A 213 -2.21 -6.55 13.62
CA GLY A 213 -3.46 -7.08 14.16
C GLY A 213 -4.66 -6.16 13.95
N ASP A 214 -5.63 -6.19 14.88
CA ASP A 214 -6.87 -5.40 14.77
C ASP A 214 -6.88 -4.15 15.67
N GLU A 215 -5.84 -3.94 16.47
CA GLU A 215 -5.74 -2.79 17.36
C GLU A 215 -5.53 -1.50 16.55
N ALA A 216 -6.35 -0.48 16.81
CA ALA A 216 -6.26 0.79 16.10
C ALA A 216 -4.86 1.42 16.22
N VAL A 217 -4.43 2.11 15.15
CA VAL A 217 -3.10 2.74 15.06
C VAL A 217 -2.87 3.77 16.17
N THR A 218 -3.94 4.42 16.63
CA THR A 218 -3.91 5.46 17.69
C THR A 218 -3.84 4.91 19.11
N ASN A 219 -4.02 3.59 19.31
CA ASN A 219 -4.03 2.96 20.63
C ASN A 219 -2.61 2.64 21.11
N GLY A 220 -2.28 3.10 22.31
CA GLY A 220 -1.00 2.78 22.96
C GLY A 220 0.21 3.39 22.28
N GLU A 221 1.30 2.61 22.19
CA GLU A 221 2.53 3.01 21.52
C GLU A 221 2.34 3.06 20.00
N PRO A 222 2.97 4.01 19.30
CA PRO A 222 2.93 4.10 17.86
C PRO A 222 3.37 2.79 17.18
N LYS A 223 2.59 2.36 16.18
CA LYS A 223 2.82 1.10 15.46
C LYS A 223 3.32 1.30 14.04
N ALA A 224 3.18 2.52 13.53
CA ALA A 224 3.57 2.94 12.20
C ALA A 224 3.82 4.44 12.19
N ASN A 225 4.57 4.92 11.21
CA ASN A 225 4.68 6.36 10.94
C ASN A 225 3.42 6.81 10.17
N ALA A 226 2.53 7.51 10.87
CA ALA A 226 1.27 8.00 10.33
C ALA A 226 0.91 9.36 10.94
N TRP A 227 0.00 10.10 10.32
CA TRP A 227 -0.41 11.39 10.85
C TRP A 227 -1.29 11.23 12.10
N GLU A 228 -0.82 11.77 13.21
CA GLU A 228 -1.52 11.70 14.49
C GLU A 228 -2.10 13.07 14.88
N GLY A 229 -3.41 13.14 14.98
CA GLY A 229 -4.13 14.39 15.30
C GLY A 229 -4.94 14.92 14.14
N SER A 230 -5.07 16.23 14.01
CA SER A 230 -5.96 16.85 13.02
C SER A 230 -5.24 17.13 11.70
N PHE A 231 -5.52 16.31 10.69
CA PHE A 231 -4.95 16.48 9.34
C PHE A 231 -5.64 17.68 8.63
N PRO A 232 -4.90 18.49 7.85
CA PRO A 232 -3.46 18.47 7.58
C PRO A 232 -2.66 19.53 8.38
N TYR A 233 -3.19 20.05 9.51
CA TYR A 233 -2.63 21.23 10.18
C TYR A 233 -2.00 20.95 11.56
N LYS A 234 -2.33 19.83 12.21
CA LYS A 234 -1.84 19.52 13.55
C LYS A 234 -1.46 18.06 13.67
N ASN A 235 -0.15 17.76 13.64
CA ASN A 235 0.40 16.46 13.97
C ASN A 235 0.90 16.48 15.43
N THR A 236 0.52 15.49 16.25
CA THR A 236 0.93 15.39 17.66
C THR A 236 2.32 14.78 17.85
N LEU A 237 2.88 14.17 16.80
CA LEU A 237 4.23 13.60 16.77
C LEU A 237 4.51 12.56 17.87
N LYS A 238 3.53 11.75 18.26
CA LYS A 238 3.78 10.65 19.21
C LYS A 238 4.78 9.64 18.66
N ASP A 239 4.76 9.42 17.34
CA ASP A 239 5.71 8.60 16.61
C ASP A 239 7.07 9.28 16.41
N GLN A 240 7.23 10.55 16.79
CA GLN A 240 8.42 11.41 16.69
C GLN A 240 8.77 11.87 15.26
N PHE A 241 7.92 11.58 14.25
CA PHE A 241 8.20 11.91 12.86
C PHE A 241 7.11 12.81 12.26
N PHE A 242 7.52 13.88 11.62
CA PHE A 242 6.61 14.75 10.85
C PHE A 242 6.55 14.37 9.37
N TYR A 243 7.62 13.77 8.87
CA TYR A 243 7.78 13.23 7.52
C TYR A 243 8.18 11.76 7.61
N THR A 244 8.92 11.25 6.64
CA THR A 244 9.41 9.87 6.68
C THR A 244 10.23 9.58 7.94
N ALA A 245 10.10 8.37 8.46
CA ALA A 245 10.95 7.79 9.49
C ALA A 245 12.12 7.00 8.85
N PRO A 246 13.24 6.75 9.56
CA PRO A 246 14.19 5.72 9.17
C PRO A 246 13.46 4.38 8.99
N VAL A 247 13.81 3.61 7.95
CA VAL A 247 13.17 2.31 7.73
C VAL A 247 13.42 1.37 8.92
N GLY A 248 12.40 0.58 9.28
CA GLY A 248 12.49 -0.34 10.41
C GLY A 248 12.36 0.31 11.79
N SER A 249 11.85 1.54 11.87
CA SER A 249 11.63 2.24 13.15
C SER A 249 10.54 1.60 14.02
N PHE A 250 9.65 0.82 13.44
CA PHE A 250 8.53 0.16 14.12
C PHE A 250 8.69 -1.37 14.10
N LYS A 251 7.83 -2.07 14.86
CA LYS A 251 7.89 -3.54 14.94
C LYS A 251 7.51 -4.17 13.60
N PRO A 252 8.21 -5.24 13.18
CA PRO A 252 7.86 -5.94 11.95
C PRO A 252 6.57 -6.75 12.13
N ASN A 253 5.92 -7.04 10.99
CA ASN A 253 4.81 -7.97 10.94
C ASN A 253 5.27 -9.44 11.18
N PRO A 254 4.35 -10.43 11.26
CA PRO A 254 4.71 -11.83 11.51
C PRO A 254 5.70 -12.43 10.50
N PHE A 255 5.71 -12.00 9.25
CA PHE A 255 6.71 -12.43 8.27
C PHE A 255 8.07 -11.75 8.44
N GLY A 256 8.17 -10.71 9.27
CA GLY A 256 9.40 -9.98 9.54
C GLY A 256 9.66 -8.82 8.61
N LEU A 257 8.62 -8.34 7.96
CA LEU A 257 8.64 -7.14 7.13
C LEU A 257 8.32 -5.91 7.98
N PHE A 258 9.05 -4.84 7.78
CA PHE A 258 8.88 -3.56 8.44
C PHE A 258 8.10 -2.61 7.54
N ASP A 259 7.48 -1.61 8.16
CA ASP A 259 6.85 -0.46 7.49
C ASP A 259 5.81 -0.87 6.42
N MET A 260 5.14 -2.04 6.63
CA MET A 260 4.02 -2.46 5.77
C MET A 260 2.74 -1.62 6.02
N ALA A 261 2.86 -0.58 6.83
CA ALA A 261 1.83 0.40 7.11
C ALA A 261 2.47 1.74 7.47
N GLY A 262 2.00 2.82 6.87
CA GLY A 262 2.56 4.16 7.08
C GLY A 262 3.87 4.40 6.33
N ASN A 263 4.65 5.36 6.76
CA ASN A 263 5.91 5.83 6.20
C ASN A 263 5.74 6.34 4.76
N VAL A 264 5.78 5.48 3.74
CA VAL A 264 5.51 5.87 2.36
C VAL A 264 4.59 4.90 1.63
N TRP A 265 3.75 5.40 0.74
CA TRP A 265 3.05 4.57 -0.24
C TRP A 265 4.05 3.84 -1.12
N GLU A 266 3.80 2.58 -1.41
CA GLU A 266 4.68 1.71 -2.17
C GLU A 266 4.09 1.30 -3.50
N TRP A 267 4.83 1.51 -4.59
CA TRP A 267 4.44 1.10 -5.92
C TRP A 267 4.32 -0.42 -6.05
N CYS A 268 3.22 -0.86 -6.67
CA CYS A 268 3.04 -2.22 -7.19
C CYS A 268 3.21 -2.26 -8.73
N SER A 269 3.39 -3.46 -9.28
CA SER A 269 3.51 -3.65 -10.74
C SER A 269 2.20 -3.39 -11.48
N ASP A 270 1.08 -3.61 -10.80
CA ASP A 270 -0.26 -3.70 -11.37
C ASP A 270 -0.77 -2.36 -11.87
N TRP A 271 -1.50 -2.40 -13.01
CA TRP A 271 -2.38 -1.31 -13.33
C TRP A 271 -3.50 -1.23 -12.30
N TYR A 272 -3.97 -0.02 -12.02
CA TYR A 272 -5.16 0.15 -11.22
C TYR A 272 -6.40 -0.05 -12.08
N ASP A 273 -7.26 -0.96 -11.67
CA ASP A 273 -8.61 -1.12 -12.19
C ASP A 273 -9.58 -1.16 -11.02
N TYR A 274 -10.56 -0.25 -11.05
CA TYR A 274 -11.57 -0.08 -10.01
C TYR A 274 -12.41 -1.34 -9.82
N THR A 275 -12.65 -2.10 -10.88
CA THR A 275 -13.51 -3.29 -10.91
C THR A 275 -12.73 -4.61 -10.93
N TYR A 276 -11.41 -4.56 -10.84
CA TYR A 276 -10.58 -5.76 -11.00
C TYR A 276 -10.95 -6.91 -10.06
N TYR A 277 -11.33 -6.60 -8.83
CA TYR A 277 -11.69 -7.61 -7.83
C TYR A 277 -13.00 -8.35 -8.20
N GLU A 278 -13.92 -7.74 -8.92
CA GLU A 278 -15.13 -8.36 -9.42
C GLU A 278 -14.82 -9.55 -10.35
N SER A 279 -13.69 -9.53 -11.05
CA SER A 279 -13.28 -10.62 -11.93
C SER A 279 -13.02 -11.94 -11.20
N PHE A 280 -12.91 -11.91 -9.88
CA PHE A 280 -12.66 -13.08 -9.03
C PHE A 280 -13.89 -13.55 -8.24
N GLU A 281 -15.08 -12.99 -8.42
CA GLU A 281 -16.31 -13.39 -7.71
C GLU A 281 -16.62 -14.89 -7.81
N SER A 282 -16.35 -15.49 -8.96
CA SER A 282 -16.67 -16.90 -9.24
C SER A 282 -15.45 -17.81 -9.31
N GLN A 283 -14.24 -17.29 -9.11
CA GLN A 283 -13.01 -18.05 -9.24
C GLN A 283 -11.93 -17.55 -8.28
N ARG A 284 -11.02 -18.44 -7.91
CA ARG A 284 -9.85 -18.10 -7.12
C ARG A 284 -8.79 -17.43 -7.99
N GLY A 285 -8.23 -16.32 -7.53
CA GLY A 285 -7.03 -15.74 -8.11
C GLY A 285 -5.81 -16.64 -7.87
N ASN A 286 -5.03 -16.92 -8.89
CA ASN A 286 -3.81 -17.71 -8.78
C ASN A 286 -2.61 -16.89 -9.26
N ASN A 287 -1.82 -16.36 -8.34
CA ASN A 287 -0.74 -15.41 -8.61
C ASN A 287 -1.17 -14.26 -9.54
N PRO A 288 -2.21 -13.47 -9.18
CA PRO A 288 -2.70 -12.42 -10.05
C PRO A 288 -1.58 -11.43 -10.42
N GLN A 289 -1.53 -11.05 -11.68
CA GLN A 289 -0.51 -10.11 -12.21
C GLN A 289 -1.09 -8.70 -12.46
N GLY A 290 -2.31 -8.47 -11.98
CA GLY A 290 -3.07 -7.25 -12.26
C GLY A 290 -3.80 -7.30 -13.61
N PRO A 291 -4.63 -6.30 -13.89
CA PRO A 291 -5.34 -6.17 -15.15
C PRO A 291 -4.39 -5.77 -16.29
N GLU A 292 -4.79 -6.07 -17.53
CA GLU A 292 -3.99 -5.73 -18.73
C GLU A 292 -3.96 -4.22 -19.00
N ALA A 293 -5.00 -3.49 -18.58
CA ALA A 293 -5.14 -2.05 -18.78
C ALA A 293 -5.72 -1.38 -17.53
N PRO A 294 -5.42 -0.09 -17.30
CA PRO A 294 -6.03 0.64 -16.19
C PRO A 294 -7.49 0.98 -16.48
N TYR A 295 -8.30 1.00 -15.42
CA TYR A 295 -9.67 1.49 -15.47
C TYR A 295 -10.05 2.21 -14.17
N ASP A 296 -10.51 3.47 -14.33
CA ASP A 296 -11.08 4.26 -13.25
C ASP A 296 -12.28 5.07 -13.76
N PRO A 297 -13.51 4.74 -13.32
CA PRO A 297 -14.72 5.45 -13.79
C PRO A 297 -14.73 6.93 -13.37
N TYR A 298 -14.01 7.30 -12.33
CA TYR A 298 -13.91 8.68 -11.83
C TYR A 298 -12.81 9.48 -12.51
N GLN A 299 -11.83 8.80 -13.12
CA GLN A 299 -10.68 9.41 -13.80
C GLN A 299 -10.36 8.69 -15.12
N PRO A 300 -11.31 8.66 -16.09
CA PRO A 300 -11.24 7.76 -17.26
C PRO A 300 -10.10 8.05 -18.24
N TYR A 301 -9.44 9.19 -18.14
CA TYR A 301 -8.29 9.55 -18.98
C TYR A 301 -6.95 9.22 -18.34
N LEU A 302 -6.91 9.02 -17.02
CA LEU A 302 -5.66 8.77 -16.30
C LEU A 302 -5.30 7.28 -16.34
N ARG A 303 -4.07 7.01 -16.71
CA ARG A 303 -3.48 5.68 -16.60
C ARG A 303 -2.77 5.59 -15.26
N GLN A 304 -3.23 4.72 -14.37
CA GLN A 304 -2.77 4.70 -13.00
C GLN A 304 -2.23 3.33 -12.59
N LYS A 305 -1.20 3.33 -11.77
CA LYS A 305 -0.62 2.16 -11.12
C LYS A 305 -1.06 2.09 -9.66
N VAL A 306 -1.16 0.86 -9.15
CA VAL A 306 -1.50 0.60 -7.75
C VAL A 306 -0.36 1.00 -6.82
N MET A 307 -0.72 1.59 -5.68
CA MET A 307 0.15 1.79 -4.53
C MET A 307 -0.51 1.24 -3.27
N ARG A 308 0.31 0.78 -2.32
CA ARG A 308 -0.16 0.14 -1.09
C ARG A 308 0.56 0.70 0.16
N GLY A 309 0.02 0.43 1.35
CA GLY A 309 0.66 0.62 2.65
C GLY A 309 0.37 1.92 3.37
N GLY A 310 -0.12 2.94 2.70
CA GLY A 310 -0.30 4.24 3.33
C GLY A 310 1.00 5.02 3.45
N SER A 311 0.96 6.14 4.14
CA SER A 311 2.14 6.99 4.33
C SER A 311 2.07 7.76 5.65
N PHE A 312 3.11 8.52 5.97
CA PHE A 312 3.17 9.43 7.11
C PHE A 312 2.05 10.50 7.12
N LEU A 313 1.31 10.64 6.03
CA LEU A 313 0.16 11.56 5.92
C LEU A 313 -1.19 10.87 6.17
N CYS A 314 -1.21 9.53 6.28
CA CYS A 314 -2.46 8.81 6.48
C CYS A 314 -2.99 8.97 7.90
N ASN A 315 -4.29 9.18 7.98
CA ASN A 315 -5.02 9.45 9.22
C ASN A 315 -6.43 8.85 9.09
N ASP A 316 -7.02 8.36 10.18
CA ASP A 316 -8.36 7.74 10.18
C ASP A 316 -9.44 8.64 9.57
N ALA A 317 -9.36 9.95 9.83
CA ALA A 317 -10.34 10.91 9.34
C ALA A 317 -10.18 11.28 7.87
N TYR A 318 -9.05 10.93 7.24
CA TYR A 318 -8.74 11.35 5.87
C TYR A 318 -8.55 10.17 4.90
N CYS A 319 -7.62 9.25 5.17
CA CYS A 319 -7.34 8.21 4.19
C CYS A 319 -7.29 6.78 4.72
N SER A 320 -7.04 6.54 6.02
CA SER A 320 -6.84 5.21 6.64
C SER A 320 -6.04 4.21 5.79
N GLY A 321 -5.11 4.72 4.98
CA GLY A 321 -4.38 3.96 3.96
C GLY A 321 -3.42 2.89 4.49
N TYR A 322 -3.15 2.91 5.80
CA TYR A 322 -2.32 1.94 6.51
C TYR A 322 -3.04 0.62 6.84
N ARG A 323 -4.31 0.43 6.40
CA ARG A 323 -4.99 -0.89 6.43
C ARG A 323 -4.36 -1.81 5.39
N VAL A 324 -4.25 -3.11 5.71
CA VAL A 324 -3.67 -4.10 4.80
C VAL A 324 -4.36 -4.10 3.44
N ALA A 325 -5.69 -4.03 3.41
CA ALA A 325 -6.48 -4.06 2.17
C ALA A 325 -6.56 -2.72 1.43
N SER A 326 -6.12 -1.61 2.05
CA SER A 326 -6.29 -0.29 1.44
C SER A 326 -5.50 -0.14 0.15
N ARG A 327 -6.19 0.32 -0.90
CA ARG A 327 -5.62 0.58 -2.22
C ARG A 327 -5.39 2.08 -2.42
N MET A 328 -4.41 2.45 -3.20
CA MET A 328 -4.16 3.80 -3.69
C MET A 328 -3.68 3.70 -5.14
N LYS A 329 -3.75 4.81 -5.86
CA LYS A 329 -3.40 4.90 -7.28
C LYS A 329 -2.73 6.21 -7.60
N SER A 330 -1.82 6.19 -8.57
CA SER A 330 -1.24 7.40 -9.15
C SER A 330 -0.74 7.13 -10.57
N SER A 331 -0.59 8.19 -11.36
CA SER A 331 0.02 8.09 -12.69
C SER A 331 1.48 7.63 -12.59
N PRO A 332 1.93 6.74 -13.49
CA PRO A 332 3.24 6.11 -13.39
C PRO A 332 4.42 7.08 -13.54
N ASP A 333 4.19 8.26 -14.07
CA ASP A 333 5.18 9.34 -14.22
C ASP A 333 5.17 10.35 -13.06
N THR A 334 4.37 10.12 -12.02
CA THR A 334 4.23 11.05 -10.89
C THR A 334 5.02 10.55 -9.69
N GLY A 335 5.95 11.37 -9.21
CA GLY A 335 6.60 11.19 -7.90
C GLY A 335 6.00 12.15 -6.87
N LEU A 336 5.81 11.68 -5.63
CA LEU A 336 5.29 12.48 -4.51
C LEU A 336 6.20 12.33 -3.29
N GLN A 337 6.14 13.31 -2.39
CA GLN A 337 6.95 13.31 -1.16
C GLN A 337 6.67 12.13 -0.23
N HIS A 338 5.57 11.43 -0.41
CA HIS A 338 5.14 10.30 0.41
C HIS A 338 5.08 8.98 -0.36
N THR A 339 5.76 8.89 -1.51
CA THR A 339 5.73 7.70 -2.37
C THR A 339 7.13 7.17 -2.59
N GLY A 340 7.32 5.90 -2.27
CA GLY A 340 8.53 5.11 -2.46
C GLY A 340 8.18 3.71 -3.00
N PHE A 341 9.00 2.70 -2.68
CA PHE A 341 8.79 1.34 -3.13
C PHE A 341 9.66 0.35 -2.39
N ARG A 342 9.29 -0.93 -2.41
CA ARG A 342 10.14 -2.10 -2.09
C ARG A 342 10.09 -3.11 -3.21
N LEU A 343 11.04 -4.04 -3.23
CA LEU A 343 11.18 -4.99 -4.32
C LEU A 343 10.99 -6.42 -3.85
N VAL A 344 10.69 -7.27 -4.84
CA VAL A 344 10.59 -8.72 -4.69
C VAL A 344 11.48 -9.44 -5.70
N LYS A 345 11.81 -10.68 -5.39
CA LYS A 345 12.49 -11.60 -6.31
C LYS A 345 11.77 -12.93 -6.30
N SER A 346 11.46 -13.44 -7.47
CA SER A 346 10.85 -14.77 -7.61
C SER A 346 11.83 -15.85 -7.17
N ILE A 347 11.31 -16.92 -6.57
CA ILE A 347 12.12 -18.12 -6.30
C ILE A 347 12.31 -18.84 -7.62
N GLU A 348 13.56 -18.99 -8.05
CA GLU A 348 13.87 -19.76 -9.24
C GLU A 348 13.45 -21.22 -9.02
N SER A 349 12.62 -21.75 -9.91
CA SER A 349 12.39 -23.17 -9.94
C SER A 349 13.72 -23.84 -10.26
N PRO A 350 14.12 -24.96 -9.59
CA PRO A 350 15.30 -25.70 -9.98
C PRO A 350 15.18 -26.01 -11.47
N SER A 351 16.18 -25.60 -12.26
CA SER A 351 16.26 -25.96 -13.66
C SER A 351 16.18 -27.49 -13.75
N LYS A 352 15.17 -28.00 -14.45
CA LYS A 352 15.00 -29.43 -14.72
C LYS A 352 16.17 -29.97 -15.53
#